data_4bbcb3df8abe7016f2dc6a2ad15c188f
#
_entry.id   4bbcb3df8abe7016f2dc6a2ad15c188f
#
_cell.length_a   1.000
_cell.length_b   1.000
_cell.length_c   1.000
_cell.angle_alpha   90.00
_cell.angle_beta   90.00
_cell.angle_gamma   90.00
#
_symmetry.space_group_name_H-M   'P 1'
#
loop_
_entity.id
_entity.type
_entity.pdbx_description
1 polymer ?
#
loop_
_entity_poly.entity_id
_entity_poly.type
_entity_poly.pdbx_seq_one_letter_code
_entity_poly.pdbx_strand_id
1 'polypeptide(L)'
;MRQIVLDTETTGLEVDKGHRIVEIGCVEIVNRRLTGRVFHRYLNPERDIDEGAQMVHGLSHADLRAEPKFAEIATELCEFIADAELVIHNAPFDVGFVNAELARAGVDERIERLCRVLDTLALARRMHPGQRNGLDALCKRYSVDDSRRDFHGALLDAHLLAQVYLAMTGGQANLGLGAQTDAENARAATAPRPAAAGRPGLRVRRADATELEAHERVLALIDQASGGATVWRAS
;
A
#
# COMPACT_ATOMS: atom_id res chain seq x y z
N MET A 1 12.28 2.42 -1.00
CA MET A 1 11.21 3.06 -1.79
C MET A 1 10.32 3.82 -0.83
N ARG A 2 10.05 5.10 -1.11
CA ARG A 2 9.20 5.98 -0.31
C ARG A 2 7.84 6.10 -0.99
N GLN A 3 6.75 5.89 -0.25
CA GLN A 3 5.38 5.99 -0.73
C GLN A 3 4.59 6.88 0.22
N ILE A 4 3.65 7.63 -0.32
CA ILE A 4 2.70 8.44 0.45
C ILE A 4 1.31 7.95 0.07
N VAL A 5 0.57 7.48 1.05
CA VAL A 5 -0.85 7.18 0.89
C VAL A 5 -1.62 8.46 1.13
N LEU A 6 -2.43 8.87 0.17
CA LEU A 6 -3.17 10.12 0.21
C LEU A 6 -4.66 9.85 0.03
N ASP A 7 -5.47 10.60 0.76
CA ASP A 7 -6.91 10.66 0.63
C ASP A 7 -7.38 12.09 0.87
N THR A 8 -8.55 12.48 0.30
CA THR A 8 -9.12 13.83 0.44
C THR A 8 -10.62 13.76 0.67
N GLU A 9 -11.12 14.67 1.56
CA GLU A 9 -12.53 14.99 1.64
C GLU A 9 -12.81 16.32 0.93
N THR A 10 -13.99 16.45 0.34
CA THR A 10 -14.32 17.57 -0.54
C THR A 10 -15.71 18.12 -0.29
N THR A 11 -15.98 19.33 -0.76
CA THR A 11 -17.32 19.94 -0.68
C THR A 11 -18.34 19.29 -1.60
N GLY A 12 -17.94 18.37 -2.46
CA GLY A 12 -18.77 17.63 -3.42
C GLY A 12 -17.92 16.93 -4.46
N LEU A 13 -18.54 16.27 -5.44
CA LEU A 13 -17.87 15.25 -6.27
C LEU A 13 -17.17 15.81 -7.51
N GLU A 14 -17.50 16.99 -7.99
CA GLU A 14 -17.12 17.45 -9.33
C GLU A 14 -16.23 18.71 -9.27
N VAL A 15 -14.96 18.55 -9.64
CA VAL A 15 -13.99 19.66 -9.71
C VAL A 15 -14.48 20.79 -10.61
N ASP A 16 -15.09 20.47 -11.74
CA ASP A 16 -15.56 21.44 -12.74
C ASP A 16 -16.73 22.32 -12.22
N LYS A 17 -17.46 21.84 -11.22
CA LYS A 17 -18.48 22.63 -10.50
C LYS A 17 -17.89 23.53 -9.43
N GLY A 18 -16.58 23.60 -9.33
CA GLY A 18 -15.86 24.45 -8.40
C GLY A 18 -15.82 23.89 -6.98
N HIS A 19 -16.07 22.60 -6.78
CA HIS A 19 -15.88 21.97 -5.48
C HIS A 19 -14.42 22.05 -5.03
N ARG A 20 -14.22 22.02 -3.72
CA ARG A 20 -12.95 22.30 -3.04
C ARG A 20 -12.60 21.16 -2.08
N ILE A 21 -11.33 21.02 -1.76
CA ILE A 21 -10.87 20.13 -0.70
C ILE A 21 -11.20 20.75 0.67
N VAL A 22 -11.70 19.95 1.60
CA VAL A 22 -12.00 20.33 3.00
C VAL A 22 -11.09 19.62 4.00
N GLU A 23 -10.56 18.46 3.64
CA GLU A 23 -9.58 17.73 4.45
C GLU A 23 -8.60 17.03 3.51
N ILE A 24 -7.33 17.01 3.90
CA ILE A 24 -6.30 16.21 3.22
C ILE A 24 -5.51 15.41 4.25
N GLY A 25 -5.39 14.12 4.01
CA GLY A 25 -4.65 13.19 4.85
C GLY A 25 -3.60 12.44 4.05
N CYS A 26 -2.36 12.45 4.54
CA CYS A 26 -1.27 11.69 3.96
C CYS A 26 -0.54 10.87 5.01
N VAL A 27 -0.18 9.64 4.66
CA VAL A 27 0.56 8.71 5.54
C VAL A 27 1.80 8.20 4.81
N GLU A 28 2.96 8.28 5.44
CA GLU A 28 4.22 7.85 4.84
C GLU A 28 4.50 6.37 5.07
N ILE A 29 4.87 5.68 4.00
CA ILE A 29 5.40 4.32 4.00
C ILE A 29 6.82 4.34 3.43
N VAL A 30 7.77 3.75 4.16
CA VAL A 30 9.14 3.53 3.68
C VAL A 30 9.48 2.05 3.78
N ASN A 31 9.89 1.46 2.65
CA ASN A 31 10.24 0.04 2.58
C ASN A 31 9.16 -0.87 3.19
N ARG A 32 7.90 -0.59 2.83
CA ARG A 32 6.70 -1.33 3.27
C ARG A 32 6.42 -1.24 4.78
N ARG A 33 6.87 -0.19 5.45
CA ARG A 33 6.58 0.07 6.87
C ARG A 33 6.06 1.49 7.03
N LEU A 34 4.99 1.64 7.80
CA LEU A 34 4.53 2.95 8.26
C LEU A 34 5.63 3.59 9.11
N THR A 35 5.98 4.84 8.80
CA THR A 35 7.03 5.58 9.51
C THR A 35 6.48 6.36 10.70
N GLY A 36 5.17 6.58 10.72
CA GLY A 36 4.50 7.49 11.66
C GLY A 36 4.51 8.95 11.20
N ARG A 37 5.21 9.30 10.10
CA ARG A 37 5.09 10.64 9.51
C ARG A 37 3.76 10.76 8.79
N VAL A 38 3.04 11.84 9.10
CA VAL A 38 1.76 12.18 8.48
C VAL A 38 1.73 13.64 8.07
N PHE A 39 0.93 13.94 7.06
CA PHE A 39 0.49 15.29 6.75
C PHE A 39 -1.03 15.30 6.88
N HIS A 40 -1.57 16.19 7.69
CA HIS A 40 -3.00 16.29 7.92
C HIS A 40 -3.41 17.75 8.08
N ARG A 41 -4.37 18.19 7.27
CA ARG A 41 -4.91 19.54 7.33
C ARG A 41 -6.41 19.52 7.06
N TYR A 42 -7.17 20.23 7.89
CA TYR A 42 -8.48 20.73 7.54
C TYR A 42 -8.31 22.04 6.80
N LEU A 43 -9.22 22.32 5.88
CA LEU A 43 -9.11 23.46 4.97
C LEU A 43 -10.41 24.24 4.90
N ASN A 44 -10.29 25.56 4.88
CA ASN A 44 -11.41 26.43 4.57
C ASN A 44 -11.66 26.41 3.05
N PRO A 45 -12.78 25.84 2.59
CA PRO A 45 -13.07 25.73 1.16
C PRO A 45 -13.56 27.03 0.52
N GLU A 46 -13.83 28.09 1.31
CA GLU A 46 -14.40 29.37 0.88
C GLU A 46 -15.72 29.23 0.08
N ARG A 47 -16.44 28.13 0.32
CA ARG A 47 -17.74 27.83 -0.27
C ARG A 47 -18.54 26.90 0.64
N ASP A 48 -19.84 26.78 0.36
CA ASP A 48 -20.69 25.83 1.05
C ASP A 48 -20.35 24.38 0.68
N ILE A 49 -20.64 23.50 1.62
CA ILE A 49 -20.46 22.04 1.49
C ILE A 49 -21.81 21.45 1.08
N ASP A 50 -21.83 20.61 0.07
CA ASP A 50 -23.03 19.89 -0.32
C ASP A 50 -23.50 18.97 0.81
N GLU A 51 -24.82 18.89 1.05
CA GLU A 51 -25.39 18.02 2.10
C GLU A 51 -24.92 16.55 1.99
N GLY A 52 -24.83 16.04 0.76
CA GLY A 52 -24.34 14.68 0.50
C GLY A 52 -22.88 14.48 0.95
N ALA A 53 -22.01 15.45 0.73
CA ALA A 53 -20.62 15.41 1.17
C ALA A 53 -20.54 15.51 2.70
N GLN A 54 -21.28 16.45 3.29
CA GLN A 54 -21.35 16.63 4.74
C GLN A 54 -21.85 15.36 5.47
N MET A 55 -22.82 14.64 4.92
CA MET A 55 -23.28 13.37 5.49
C MET A 55 -22.20 12.30 5.47
N VAL A 56 -21.24 12.35 4.55
CA VAL A 56 -20.14 11.37 4.43
C VAL A 56 -19.04 11.66 5.42
N HIS A 57 -18.50 12.89 5.44
CA HIS A 57 -17.33 13.22 6.28
C HIS A 57 -17.69 13.97 7.58
N GLY A 58 -18.93 14.39 7.77
CA GLY A 58 -19.41 15.02 9.01
C GLY A 58 -18.96 16.47 9.25
N LEU A 59 -18.09 17.04 8.40
CA LEU A 59 -17.55 18.39 8.57
C LEU A 59 -18.56 19.44 8.14
N SER A 60 -18.74 20.50 8.94
CA SER A 60 -19.58 21.62 8.57
C SER A 60 -18.76 22.84 8.14
N HIS A 61 -19.39 23.75 7.41
CA HIS A 61 -18.75 25.03 7.05
C HIS A 61 -18.29 25.83 8.29
N ALA A 62 -19.03 25.71 9.40
CA ALA A 62 -18.68 26.40 10.65
C ALA A 62 -17.36 25.86 11.24
N ASP A 63 -17.12 24.55 11.15
CA ASP A 63 -15.91 23.90 11.66
C ASP A 63 -14.67 24.33 10.87
N LEU A 64 -14.83 24.57 9.58
CA LEU A 64 -13.73 24.84 8.65
C LEU A 64 -13.42 26.33 8.44
N ARG A 65 -14.27 27.21 8.97
CA ARG A 65 -14.16 28.66 8.72
C ARG A 65 -12.84 29.27 9.20
N ALA A 66 -12.27 28.74 10.29
CA ALA A 66 -11.05 29.23 10.88
C ALA A 66 -9.79 28.47 10.38
N GLU A 67 -9.99 27.43 9.56
CA GLU A 67 -8.90 26.62 9.03
C GLU A 67 -8.17 27.35 7.88
N PRO A 68 -6.90 26.99 7.61
CA PRO A 68 -6.15 27.58 6.50
C PRO A 68 -6.80 27.29 5.16
N LYS A 69 -6.55 28.14 4.19
CA LYS A 69 -6.90 27.88 2.79
C LYS A 69 -5.85 26.96 2.15
N PHE A 70 -6.24 26.24 1.10
CA PHE A 70 -5.31 25.35 0.40
C PHE A 70 -4.03 26.09 -0.06
N ALA A 71 -4.13 27.33 -0.52
CA ALA A 71 -2.96 28.12 -0.93
C ALA A 71 -1.90 28.30 0.17
N GLU A 72 -2.31 28.29 1.43
CA GLU A 72 -1.40 28.46 2.57
C GLU A 72 -0.59 27.19 2.87
N ILE A 73 -1.12 26.02 2.49
CA ILE A 73 -0.49 24.73 2.74
C ILE A 73 0.12 24.06 1.48
N ALA A 74 -0.10 24.66 0.32
CA ALA A 74 0.25 24.08 -0.97
C ALA A 74 1.75 23.72 -1.08
N THR A 75 2.63 24.62 -0.64
CA THR A 75 4.09 24.39 -0.64
C THR A 75 4.47 23.22 0.27
N GLU A 76 3.94 23.21 1.51
CA GLU A 76 4.22 22.15 2.47
C GLU A 76 3.74 20.78 1.97
N LEU A 77 2.56 20.75 1.32
CA LEU A 77 2.04 19.53 0.68
C LEU A 77 2.98 19.05 -0.43
N CYS A 78 3.36 19.93 -1.35
CA CYS A 78 4.26 19.58 -2.46
C CYS A 78 5.60 19.03 -1.94
N GLU A 79 6.18 19.64 -0.93
CA GLU A 79 7.41 19.17 -0.28
C GLU A 79 7.23 17.80 0.39
N PHE A 80 6.07 17.58 1.01
CA PHE A 80 5.78 16.32 1.68
C PHE A 80 5.65 15.15 0.69
N ILE A 81 5.06 15.38 -0.48
CA ILE A 81 4.83 14.33 -1.48
C ILE A 81 5.97 14.18 -2.50
N ALA A 82 6.88 15.16 -2.60
CA ALA A 82 7.95 15.16 -3.59
C ALA A 82 8.78 13.87 -3.55
N ASP A 83 9.18 13.37 -4.73
CA ASP A 83 10.01 12.18 -4.92
C ASP A 83 9.44 10.87 -4.33
N ALA A 84 8.14 10.85 -3.97
CA ALA A 84 7.44 9.66 -3.52
C ALA A 84 6.61 9.03 -4.66
N GLU A 85 6.12 7.81 -4.42
CA GLU A 85 5.00 7.24 -5.16
C GLU A 85 3.73 7.49 -4.35
N LEU A 86 2.77 8.23 -4.91
CA LEU A 86 1.45 8.41 -4.31
C LEU A 86 0.62 7.16 -4.49
N VAL A 87 0.05 6.67 -3.41
CA VAL A 87 -0.85 5.52 -3.36
C VAL A 87 -2.23 6.05 -2.99
N ILE A 88 -3.17 6.01 -3.93
CA ILE A 88 -4.48 6.64 -3.81
C ILE A 88 -5.56 5.64 -4.24
N HIS A 89 -6.73 5.67 -3.60
CA HIS A 89 -7.85 4.81 -3.96
C HIS A 89 -8.83 5.56 -4.87
N ASN A 90 -8.91 5.20 -6.15
CA ASN A 90 -9.58 5.97 -7.20
C ASN A 90 -8.85 7.28 -7.50
N ALA A 91 -7.56 7.18 -7.74
CA ALA A 91 -6.63 8.29 -7.89
C ALA A 91 -7.08 9.45 -8.81
N PRO A 92 -7.81 9.24 -9.91
CA PRO A 92 -8.29 10.36 -10.74
C PRO A 92 -9.11 11.41 -9.98
N PHE A 93 -9.82 11.01 -8.93
CA PHE A 93 -10.60 11.92 -8.09
C PHE A 93 -9.68 12.88 -7.31
N ASP A 94 -8.84 12.35 -6.43
CA ASP A 94 -7.98 13.15 -5.56
C ASP A 94 -6.95 13.95 -6.34
N VAL A 95 -6.33 13.34 -7.34
CA VAL A 95 -5.37 14.01 -8.24
C VAL A 95 -6.03 15.18 -8.96
N GLY A 96 -7.27 15.00 -9.42
CA GLY A 96 -8.05 16.06 -10.05
C GLY A 96 -8.27 17.25 -9.11
N PHE A 97 -8.69 16.98 -7.88
CA PHE A 97 -8.91 18.01 -6.88
C PHE A 97 -7.61 18.71 -6.46
N VAL A 98 -6.54 17.98 -6.15
CA VAL A 98 -5.26 18.58 -5.76
C VAL A 98 -4.69 19.44 -6.88
N ASN A 99 -4.72 18.98 -8.13
CA ASN A 99 -4.26 19.77 -9.28
C ASN A 99 -5.08 21.04 -9.50
N ALA A 100 -6.40 20.99 -9.28
CA ALA A 100 -7.25 22.17 -9.36
C ALA A 100 -6.97 23.18 -8.26
N GLU A 101 -6.69 22.70 -7.05
CA GLU A 101 -6.31 23.56 -5.92
C GLU A 101 -4.94 24.20 -6.13
N LEU A 102 -3.94 23.45 -6.61
CA LEU A 102 -2.61 23.98 -6.96
C LEU A 102 -2.72 25.08 -8.01
N ALA A 103 -3.50 24.85 -9.06
CA ALA A 103 -3.72 25.85 -10.10
C ALA A 103 -4.41 27.13 -9.55
N ARG A 104 -5.40 26.99 -8.64
CA ARG A 104 -6.05 28.14 -7.97
C ARG A 104 -5.08 28.89 -7.05
N ALA A 105 -4.18 28.17 -6.40
CA ALA A 105 -3.13 28.76 -5.55
C ALA A 105 -2.02 29.46 -6.36
N GLY A 106 -2.05 29.38 -7.69
CA GLY A 106 -1.02 29.96 -8.55
C GLY A 106 0.30 29.17 -8.55
N VAL A 107 0.25 27.90 -8.12
CA VAL A 107 1.37 26.98 -8.12
C VAL A 107 1.43 26.28 -9.47
N ASP A 108 2.50 26.47 -10.24
CA ASP A 108 2.69 25.85 -11.58
C ASP A 108 3.23 24.43 -11.47
N GLU A 109 2.75 23.68 -10.49
CA GLU A 109 3.09 22.28 -10.29
C GLU A 109 1.85 21.40 -10.44
N ARG A 110 2.09 20.15 -10.80
CA ARG A 110 1.06 19.10 -10.89
C ARG A 110 1.57 17.82 -10.25
N ILE A 111 0.65 17.05 -9.68
CA ILE A 111 0.96 15.79 -9.02
C ILE A 111 1.81 14.88 -9.92
N GLU A 112 1.45 14.78 -11.19
CA GLU A 112 2.12 13.87 -12.15
C GLU A 112 3.56 14.30 -12.52
N ARG A 113 3.94 15.55 -12.19
CA ARG A 113 5.32 16.03 -12.31
C ARG A 113 6.13 15.81 -11.03
N LEU A 114 5.47 15.91 -9.88
CA LEU A 114 6.10 15.77 -8.56
C LEU A 114 6.37 14.32 -8.18
N CYS A 115 5.48 13.41 -8.57
CA CYS A 115 5.50 12.03 -8.11
C CYS A 115 4.78 11.07 -9.07
N ARG A 116 5.09 9.78 -8.95
CA ARG A 116 4.30 8.74 -9.60
C ARG A 116 3.01 8.49 -8.84
N VAL A 117 1.95 8.11 -9.53
CA VAL A 117 0.65 7.79 -8.92
C VAL A 117 0.32 6.32 -9.14
N LEU A 118 -0.02 5.62 -8.06
CA LEU A 118 -0.54 4.28 -8.05
C LEU A 118 -2.01 4.30 -7.63
N ASP A 119 -2.90 3.90 -8.55
CA ASP A 119 -4.33 3.75 -8.27
C ASP A 119 -4.61 2.36 -7.70
N THR A 120 -4.93 2.30 -6.40
CA THR A 120 -5.23 1.04 -5.70
C THR A 120 -6.58 0.45 -6.08
N LEU A 121 -7.54 1.26 -6.54
CA LEU A 121 -8.81 0.74 -7.07
C LEU A 121 -8.59 -0.02 -8.39
N ALA A 122 -7.78 0.54 -9.28
CA ALA A 122 -7.40 -0.13 -10.52
C ALA A 122 -6.60 -1.42 -10.23
N LEU A 123 -5.70 -1.39 -9.25
CA LEU A 123 -4.96 -2.56 -8.79
C LEU A 123 -5.91 -3.63 -8.22
N ALA A 124 -6.81 -3.25 -7.30
CA ALA A 124 -7.77 -4.16 -6.69
C ALA A 124 -8.72 -4.80 -7.70
N ARG A 125 -9.19 -4.05 -8.71
CA ARG A 125 -10.02 -4.57 -9.79
C ARG A 125 -9.32 -5.65 -10.61
N ARG A 126 -8.01 -5.54 -10.82
CA ARG A 126 -7.20 -6.58 -11.50
C ARG A 126 -7.03 -7.82 -10.63
N MET A 127 -6.86 -7.66 -9.32
CA MET A 127 -6.67 -8.76 -8.38
C MET A 127 -7.99 -9.48 -8.05
N HIS A 128 -9.10 -8.74 -8.05
CA HIS A 128 -10.43 -9.23 -7.65
C HIS A 128 -11.49 -8.86 -8.70
N PRO A 129 -11.41 -9.41 -9.93
CA PRO A 129 -12.36 -9.09 -10.98
C PRO A 129 -13.78 -9.48 -10.59
N GLY A 130 -14.75 -8.62 -10.93
CA GLY A 130 -16.17 -8.87 -10.64
C GLY A 130 -16.60 -8.70 -9.17
N GLN A 131 -15.69 -8.33 -8.28
CA GLN A 131 -15.99 -8.11 -6.86
C GLN A 131 -16.11 -6.61 -6.52
N ARG A 132 -16.69 -6.31 -5.35
CA ARG A 132 -16.63 -4.95 -4.80
C ARG A 132 -15.20 -4.64 -4.37
N ASN A 133 -14.67 -3.51 -4.82
CA ASN A 133 -13.29 -3.09 -4.60
C ASN A 133 -13.17 -1.68 -3.99
N GLY A 134 -14.25 -1.13 -3.42
CA GLY A 134 -14.17 0.07 -2.58
C GLY A 134 -13.42 -0.20 -1.27
N LEU A 135 -12.95 0.84 -0.60
CA LEU A 135 -12.09 0.75 0.59
C LEU A 135 -12.71 -0.14 1.68
N ASP A 136 -14.00 0.04 2.01
CA ASP A 136 -14.71 -0.81 2.99
C ASP A 136 -14.72 -2.30 2.61
N ALA A 137 -14.93 -2.59 1.32
CA ALA A 137 -14.93 -3.97 0.85
C ALA A 137 -13.53 -4.59 0.93
N LEU A 138 -12.49 -3.78 0.70
CA LEU A 138 -11.10 -4.20 0.82
C LEU A 138 -10.70 -4.35 2.30
N CYS A 139 -11.10 -3.45 3.19
CA CYS A 139 -10.88 -3.59 4.64
C CYS A 139 -11.44 -4.93 5.14
N LYS A 140 -12.70 -5.26 4.80
CA LYS A 140 -13.31 -6.54 5.16
C LYS A 140 -12.56 -7.74 4.57
N ARG A 141 -12.15 -7.66 3.31
CA ARG A 141 -11.44 -8.75 2.61
C ARG A 141 -10.07 -9.03 3.19
N TYR A 142 -9.33 -7.98 3.57
CA TYR A 142 -7.98 -8.09 4.10
C TYR A 142 -7.91 -8.05 5.64
N SER A 143 -9.09 -8.11 6.31
CA SER A 143 -9.21 -8.09 7.78
C SER A 143 -8.53 -6.87 8.42
N VAL A 144 -8.65 -5.72 7.76
CA VAL A 144 -8.25 -4.42 8.32
C VAL A 144 -9.41 -3.89 9.15
N ASP A 145 -9.12 -3.50 10.39
CA ASP A 145 -10.11 -3.01 11.35
C ASP A 145 -10.53 -1.58 10.99
N ASP A 146 -11.78 -1.42 10.58
CA ASP A 146 -12.45 -0.16 10.24
C ASP A 146 -13.46 0.29 11.32
N SER A 147 -13.46 -0.34 12.50
CA SER A 147 -14.47 -0.13 13.55
C SER A 147 -14.51 1.30 14.13
N ARG A 148 -13.50 2.11 13.88
CA ARG A 148 -13.43 3.52 14.32
C ARG A 148 -13.90 4.51 13.26
N ARG A 149 -14.44 4.03 12.14
CA ARG A 149 -14.86 4.85 11.01
C ARG A 149 -16.35 5.14 11.09
N ASP A 150 -16.75 6.02 12.01
CA ASP A 150 -18.12 6.52 12.10
C ASP A 150 -18.44 7.47 10.94
N PHE A 151 -17.47 8.31 10.55
CA PHE A 151 -17.48 9.18 9.38
C PHE A 151 -16.22 8.92 8.55
N HIS A 152 -16.28 9.30 7.28
CA HIS A 152 -15.09 9.36 6.44
C HIS A 152 -14.20 10.50 6.90
N GLY A 153 -12.91 10.27 6.99
CA GLY A 153 -11.93 11.31 7.30
C GLY A 153 -10.64 10.99 6.56
N ALA A 154 -10.09 11.98 5.86
CA ALA A 154 -8.99 11.78 4.94
C ALA A 154 -7.77 11.12 5.59
N LEU A 155 -7.39 11.51 6.81
CA LEU A 155 -6.26 10.86 7.49
C LEU A 155 -6.58 9.42 7.91
N LEU A 156 -7.79 9.15 8.40
CA LEU A 156 -8.22 7.81 8.78
C LEU A 156 -8.27 6.89 7.55
N ASP A 157 -8.85 7.36 6.46
CA ASP A 157 -8.97 6.61 5.22
C ASP A 157 -7.61 6.36 4.57
N ALA A 158 -6.68 7.31 4.63
CA ALA A 158 -5.29 7.11 4.24
C ALA A 158 -4.59 6.03 5.09
N HIS A 159 -4.85 5.97 6.40
CA HIS A 159 -4.33 4.90 7.27
C HIS A 159 -4.93 3.53 6.94
N LEU A 160 -6.24 3.44 6.74
CA LEU A 160 -6.90 2.20 6.33
C LEU A 160 -6.40 1.73 4.98
N LEU A 161 -6.30 2.65 4.01
CA LEU A 161 -5.76 2.37 2.69
C LEU A 161 -4.32 1.87 2.76
N ALA A 162 -3.48 2.47 3.62
CA ALA A 162 -2.10 2.02 3.81
C ALA A 162 -2.03 0.57 4.28
N GLN A 163 -2.86 0.18 5.24
CA GLN A 163 -2.93 -1.20 5.74
C GLN A 163 -3.45 -2.16 4.66
N VAL A 164 -4.55 -1.79 3.98
CA VAL A 164 -5.10 -2.57 2.86
C VAL A 164 -4.07 -2.74 1.75
N TYR A 165 -3.39 -1.67 1.34
CA TYR A 165 -2.37 -1.72 0.30
C TYR A 165 -1.19 -2.64 0.67
N LEU A 166 -0.71 -2.54 1.91
CA LEU A 166 0.35 -3.43 2.41
C LEU A 166 -0.11 -4.89 2.47
N ALA A 167 -1.34 -5.17 2.90
CA ALA A 167 -1.89 -6.52 2.92
C ALA A 167 -2.12 -7.06 1.49
N MET A 168 -2.73 -6.26 0.63
CA MET A 168 -3.03 -6.61 -0.77
C MET A 168 -1.77 -6.93 -1.58
N THR A 169 -0.68 -6.19 -1.34
CA THR A 169 0.59 -6.36 -2.07
C THR A 169 1.62 -7.20 -1.32
N GLY A 170 1.36 -7.60 -0.08
CA GLY A 170 2.26 -8.34 0.81
C GLY A 170 2.11 -9.86 0.78
N GLY A 171 1.07 -10.39 0.12
CA GLY A 171 0.69 -11.81 0.19
C GLY A 171 1.56 -12.79 -0.59
N GLN A 172 2.54 -12.34 -1.33
CA GLN A 172 3.61 -13.17 -1.88
C GLN A 172 4.93 -12.42 -1.73
N ALA A 173 5.68 -12.74 -0.65
CA ALA A 173 7.13 -12.58 -0.76
C ALA A 173 7.54 -13.37 -2.01
N ASN A 174 8.03 -12.66 -3.03
CA ASN A 174 8.66 -13.30 -4.18
C ASN A 174 9.80 -14.15 -3.59
N LEU A 175 9.55 -15.44 -3.41
CA LEU A 175 10.59 -16.41 -3.38
C LEU A 175 11.28 -16.24 -4.72
N GLY A 176 12.44 -15.61 -4.75
CA GLY A 176 13.21 -15.26 -5.95
C GLY A 176 13.71 -16.50 -6.72
N LEU A 177 12.76 -17.35 -7.12
CA LEU A 177 12.96 -18.51 -7.98
C LEU A 177 12.75 -18.18 -9.47
N GLY A 178 12.38 -16.94 -9.79
CA GLY A 178 12.32 -16.41 -11.15
C GLY A 178 13.52 -15.52 -11.41
N ALA A 179 14.55 -16.07 -12.00
CA ALA A 179 15.70 -15.32 -12.46
C ALA A 179 15.28 -14.18 -13.38
N GLN A 180 15.33 -12.95 -12.88
CA GLN A 180 15.66 -11.81 -13.70
C GLN A 180 17.03 -11.33 -13.28
N THR A 181 17.95 -11.53 -14.17
CA THR A 181 19.36 -11.19 -14.06
C THR A 181 19.51 -9.68 -14.07
N ASP A 182 19.46 -9.04 -12.91
CA ASP A 182 20.06 -7.73 -12.74
C ASP A 182 21.56 -7.92 -12.55
N ALA A 183 22.28 -7.85 -13.67
CA ALA A 183 23.74 -8.03 -13.75
C ALA A 183 24.53 -6.97 -12.96
N GLU A 184 23.89 -5.97 -12.39
CA GLU A 184 24.54 -4.92 -11.60
C GLU A 184 24.54 -5.18 -10.07
N ASN A 185 23.59 -5.94 -9.54
CA ASN A 185 23.60 -6.33 -8.12
C ASN A 185 24.44 -7.59 -7.82
N ALA A 186 24.86 -8.33 -8.84
CA ALA A 186 25.67 -9.53 -8.68
C ALA A 186 27.13 -9.23 -8.28
N ARG A 187 27.62 -8.01 -8.45
CA ARG A 187 29.00 -7.65 -8.07
C ARG A 187 29.21 -7.32 -6.59
N ALA A 188 28.13 -7.04 -5.86
CA ALA A 188 28.21 -6.77 -4.41
C ALA A 188 28.02 -8.03 -3.54
N ALA A 189 27.60 -9.15 -4.11
CA ALA A 189 27.26 -10.37 -3.37
C ALA A 189 28.35 -11.45 -3.41
N THR A 190 29.48 -11.23 -4.10
CA THR A 190 30.53 -12.25 -4.30
C THR A 190 31.77 -12.11 -3.42
N ALA A 191 31.73 -11.29 -2.38
CA ALA A 191 32.74 -11.39 -1.34
C ALA A 191 32.34 -12.50 -0.35
N PRO A 192 33.10 -13.59 -0.21
CA PRO A 192 32.83 -14.60 0.80
C PRO A 192 32.91 -13.94 2.18
N ARG A 193 31.75 -13.83 2.87
CA ARG A 193 31.74 -13.37 4.27
C ARG A 193 32.58 -14.37 5.06
N PRO A 194 33.65 -13.95 5.76
CA PRO A 194 34.40 -14.84 6.60
C PRO A 194 33.43 -15.47 7.60
N ALA A 195 33.44 -16.81 7.66
CA ALA A 195 32.68 -17.56 8.64
C ALA A 195 33.06 -17.06 10.03
N ALA A 196 32.09 -16.57 10.81
CA ALA A 196 32.37 -16.14 12.16
C ALA A 196 32.96 -17.29 12.95
N ALA A 197 34.25 -17.18 13.30
CA ALA A 197 34.91 -18.13 14.16
C ALA A 197 34.17 -18.20 15.49
N GLY A 198 33.62 -19.38 15.83
CA GLY A 198 32.93 -19.61 17.11
C GLY A 198 31.48 -20.08 17.04
N ARG A 199 30.90 -20.38 15.87
CA ARG A 199 29.63 -21.10 15.85
C ARG A 199 29.80 -22.56 16.23
N PRO A 200 29.13 -23.08 17.29
CA PRO A 200 29.13 -24.52 17.57
C PRO A 200 28.62 -25.26 16.32
N GLY A 201 29.30 -26.35 15.96
CA GLY A 201 28.93 -27.15 14.79
C GLY A 201 27.45 -27.53 14.84
N LEU A 202 26.73 -27.35 13.74
CA LEU A 202 25.33 -27.77 13.63
C LEU A 202 25.24 -29.27 13.97
N ARG A 203 24.42 -29.63 14.96
CA ARG A 203 24.12 -31.04 15.25
C ARG A 203 23.30 -31.60 14.09
N VAL A 204 23.94 -32.40 13.28
CA VAL A 204 23.23 -33.21 12.28
C VAL A 204 22.58 -34.39 13.00
N ARG A 205 21.24 -34.39 13.07
CA ARG A 205 20.49 -35.55 13.57
C ARG A 205 20.33 -36.54 12.41
N ARG A 206 20.89 -37.72 12.55
CA ARG A 206 20.71 -38.82 11.57
C ARG A 206 19.44 -39.58 11.96
N ALA A 207 18.76 -40.11 10.95
CA ALA A 207 17.59 -40.95 11.16
C ALA A 207 17.99 -42.24 11.94
N ASP A 208 17.16 -42.66 12.85
CA ASP A 208 17.32 -43.93 13.56
C ASP A 208 16.80 -45.12 12.74
N ALA A 209 16.99 -46.32 13.24
CA ALA A 209 16.61 -47.56 12.52
C ALA A 209 15.08 -47.59 12.23
N THR A 210 14.27 -47.13 13.16
CA THR A 210 12.79 -47.12 13.02
C THR A 210 12.35 -46.13 11.97
N GLU A 211 13.00 -44.96 11.93
CA GLU A 211 12.73 -43.92 10.92
C GLU A 211 13.14 -44.39 9.52
N LEU A 212 14.26 -45.08 9.42
CA LEU A 212 14.73 -45.67 8.14
C LEU A 212 13.78 -46.77 7.65
N GLU A 213 13.30 -47.66 8.53
CA GLU A 213 12.31 -48.68 8.14
C GLU A 213 10.98 -48.10 7.70
N ALA A 214 10.51 -47.01 8.37
CA ALA A 214 9.30 -46.30 7.99
C ALA A 214 9.48 -45.62 6.61
N HIS A 215 10.65 -45.05 6.35
CA HIS A 215 11.00 -44.44 5.07
C HIS A 215 11.00 -45.48 3.93
N GLU A 216 11.65 -46.64 4.14
CA GLU A 216 11.69 -47.71 3.14
C GLU A 216 10.29 -48.27 2.82
N ARG A 217 9.39 -48.38 3.82
CA ARG A 217 8.00 -48.76 3.59
C ARG A 217 7.26 -47.79 2.69
N VAL A 218 7.44 -46.46 2.92
CA VAL A 218 6.84 -45.44 2.08
C VAL A 218 7.41 -45.48 0.66
N LEU A 219 8.71 -45.62 0.50
CA LEU A 219 9.35 -45.77 -0.81
C LEU A 219 8.84 -46.97 -1.59
N ALA A 220 8.59 -48.09 -0.91
CA ALA A 220 8.04 -49.29 -1.53
C ALA A 220 6.60 -49.06 -2.04
N LEU A 221 5.76 -48.32 -1.28
CA LEU A 221 4.42 -47.97 -1.72
C LEU A 221 4.43 -47.03 -2.93
N ILE A 222 5.33 -46.04 -2.94
CA ILE A 222 5.52 -45.13 -4.07
C ILE A 222 6.01 -45.88 -5.30
N ASP A 223 6.95 -46.83 -5.13
CA ASP A 223 7.46 -47.64 -6.21
C ASP A 223 6.39 -48.50 -6.85
N GLN A 224 5.54 -49.12 -6.02
CA GLN A 224 4.40 -49.90 -6.48
C GLN A 224 3.38 -49.04 -7.24
N ALA A 225 3.09 -47.83 -6.73
CA ALA A 225 2.12 -46.90 -7.34
C ALA A 225 2.66 -46.29 -8.65
N SER A 226 3.96 -46.07 -8.77
CA SER A 226 4.63 -45.47 -9.94
C SER A 226 5.09 -46.48 -11.00
N GLY A 227 4.89 -47.79 -10.79
CA GLY A 227 5.36 -48.82 -11.70
C GLY A 227 6.88 -48.96 -11.77
N GLY A 228 7.60 -48.68 -10.67
CA GLY A 228 9.06 -48.75 -10.58
C GLY A 228 9.80 -47.47 -10.97
N ALA A 229 9.09 -46.37 -11.15
CA ALA A 229 9.69 -45.08 -11.57
C ALA A 229 10.03 -44.15 -10.39
N THR A 230 10.38 -44.68 -9.22
CA THR A 230 10.67 -43.90 -8.03
C THR A 230 12.00 -43.17 -8.15
N VAL A 231 11.97 -41.84 -8.28
CA VAL A 231 13.14 -40.95 -8.47
C VAL A 231 14.12 -41.03 -7.28
N TRP A 232 13.64 -41.38 -6.09
CA TRP A 232 14.43 -41.43 -4.84
C TRP A 232 15.33 -42.67 -4.70
N ARG A 233 15.19 -43.64 -5.60
CA ARG A 233 16.05 -44.83 -5.64
C ARG A 233 17.05 -44.81 -6.80
N ALA A 234 16.97 -43.82 -7.68
CA ALA A 234 17.92 -43.63 -8.76
C ALA A 234 19.14 -42.87 -8.22
N SER A 235 20.16 -43.56 -7.78
CA SER A 235 21.51 -43.04 -7.47
C SER A 235 22.50 -43.65 -8.45
#